data_ff68e0d9356e977b6bb7d55a946bd52e
#
_entry.id   ff68e0d9356e977b6bb7d55a946bd52e
#
_cell.length_a   1.000
_cell.length_b   1.000
_cell.length_c   1.000
_cell.angle_alpha   90.00
_cell.angle_beta   90.00
_cell.angle_gamma   90.00
#
_symmetry.space_group_name_H-M   'P 1'
#
loop_
_entity.id
_entity.type
_entity.pdbx_description
1 polymer ?
#
loop_
_entity_poly.entity_id
_entity_poly.type
_entity_poly.pdbx_seq_one_letter_code
_entity_poly.pdbx_strand_id
1 'polypeptide(L)'
;MEVSSESEDDISPEEQKKIDEEMKKRQNKKKCFRTSVSAEVYGIHNIKKPFVPRVIPKNEEQIARIKDRCMQSFIFNSLEDKELKTVIDSFEEKRYTAGQPVITQGEEGDVLYLVDSGELDCEKVFKSGDTPTYLKTYMPGESFGELALLYNAPRAATIKAKTDATLWALDRECFNNIVKDAAMKKREKYENTLKKVEILKSIDPYELGQICDALKSVIYKAGEVIIKQNDTGDIFYILDEGKAHAEKVFEDGKPAQNVKDYGSCDYFGELALLKGEPRAATIIADTDCRLLSLDRMAFKRLLGPLENILQRNSENYVKYMKK
;
A
#
# COMPACT_ATOMS: atom_id res chain seq x y z
N MET A 1 -40.31 -38.70 -8.36
CA MET A 1 -39.97 -37.28 -8.33
C MET A 1 -38.46 -37.23 -8.26
N GLU A 2 -37.86 -37.08 -9.43
CA GLU A 2 -36.43 -36.93 -9.61
C GLU A 2 -36.08 -35.49 -9.37
N VAL A 3 -35.10 -35.26 -8.49
CA VAL A 3 -34.50 -33.96 -8.28
C VAL A 3 -33.26 -33.89 -9.16
N SER A 4 -33.33 -33.08 -10.19
CA SER A 4 -32.21 -32.82 -11.11
C SER A 4 -31.07 -32.12 -10.40
N SER A 5 -29.89 -32.73 -10.48
CA SER A 5 -28.61 -32.12 -10.14
C SER A 5 -28.27 -31.07 -11.18
N GLU A 6 -28.17 -29.80 -10.76
CA GLU A 6 -27.61 -28.73 -11.56
C GLU A 6 -26.10 -28.96 -11.74
N SER A 7 -25.67 -28.87 -12.99
CA SER A 7 -24.31 -29.08 -13.45
C SER A 7 -23.40 -27.94 -13.00
N GLU A 8 -22.29 -28.27 -12.33
CA GLU A 8 -21.12 -27.41 -12.20
C GLU A 8 -20.64 -27.02 -13.62
N ASP A 9 -20.53 -25.73 -13.90
CA ASP A 9 -19.99 -25.19 -15.13
C ASP A 9 -18.50 -25.51 -15.23
N ASP A 10 -18.15 -26.62 -15.86
CA ASP A 10 -16.78 -26.97 -16.22
C ASP A 10 -16.29 -26.00 -17.30
N ILE A 11 -15.39 -25.09 -16.91
CA ILE A 11 -14.69 -24.17 -17.82
C ILE A 11 -13.93 -25.00 -18.85
N SER A 12 -14.20 -24.74 -20.12
CA SER A 12 -13.56 -25.52 -21.19
C SER A 12 -12.03 -25.34 -21.20
N PRO A 13 -11.25 -26.37 -21.61
CA PRO A 13 -9.80 -26.28 -21.69
C PRO A 13 -9.27 -25.14 -22.58
N GLU A 14 -10.07 -24.65 -23.52
CA GLU A 14 -9.74 -23.50 -24.37
C GLU A 14 -9.96 -22.17 -23.67
N GLU A 15 -10.97 -22.06 -22.83
CA GLU A 15 -11.20 -20.88 -22.00
C GLU A 15 -10.16 -20.76 -20.90
N GLN A 16 -9.77 -21.88 -20.28
CA GLN A 16 -8.68 -21.91 -19.30
C GLN A 16 -7.36 -21.46 -19.91
N LYS A 17 -7.03 -21.87 -21.15
CA LYS A 17 -5.84 -21.40 -21.87
C LYS A 17 -5.88 -19.91 -22.18
N LYS A 18 -7.03 -19.35 -22.53
CA LYS A 18 -7.19 -17.89 -22.75
C LYS A 18 -6.99 -17.10 -21.47
N ILE A 19 -7.53 -17.57 -20.35
CA ILE A 19 -7.34 -16.97 -19.03
C ILE A 19 -5.86 -17.00 -18.64
N ASP A 20 -5.18 -18.13 -18.85
CA ASP A 20 -3.74 -18.27 -18.55
C ASP A 20 -2.86 -17.39 -19.44
N GLU A 21 -3.20 -17.21 -20.70
CA GLU A 21 -2.49 -16.32 -21.62
C GLU A 21 -2.73 -14.84 -21.28
N GLU A 22 -3.94 -14.46 -20.89
CA GLU A 22 -4.22 -13.10 -20.39
C GLU A 22 -3.53 -12.82 -19.07
N MET A 23 -3.50 -13.78 -18.15
CA MET A 23 -2.74 -13.64 -16.91
C MET A 23 -1.24 -13.50 -17.15
N LYS A 24 -0.67 -14.26 -18.10
CA LYS A 24 0.74 -14.12 -18.52
C LYS A 24 1.02 -12.78 -19.18
N LYS A 25 0.12 -12.26 -20.01
CA LYS A 25 0.23 -10.91 -20.62
C LYS A 25 0.15 -9.79 -19.57
N ARG A 26 -0.64 -9.95 -18.51
CA ARG A 26 -0.73 -9.01 -17.38
C ARG A 26 0.51 -9.06 -16.49
N GLN A 27 1.11 -10.24 -16.29
CA GLN A 27 2.36 -10.39 -15.52
C GLN A 27 3.57 -9.78 -16.22
N ASN A 28 3.62 -9.77 -17.55
CA ASN A 28 4.71 -9.16 -18.33
C ASN A 28 4.57 -7.63 -18.51
N LYS A 29 3.42 -7.04 -18.21
CA LYS A 29 3.23 -5.59 -18.23
C LYS A 29 3.37 -5.02 -16.82
N LYS A 30 4.59 -4.57 -16.50
CA LYS A 30 5.03 -3.73 -15.36
C LYS A 30 5.40 -4.50 -14.09
N LYS A 31 6.65 -4.34 -13.70
CA LYS A 31 7.12 -4.38 -12.31
C LYS A 31 6.29 -3.40 -11.48
N CYS A 32 5.12 -3.82 -11.04
CA CYS A 32 4.32 -3.07 -10.11
C CYS A 32 4.79 -3.49 -8.72
N PHE A 33 5.48 -2.59 -8.03
CA PHE A 33 5.77 -2.78 -6.61
C PHE A 33 4.42 -2.93 -5.90
N ARG A 34 4.24 -4.03 -5.19
CA ARG A 34 3.09 -4.26 -4.33
C ARG A 34 3.12 -3.24 -3.21
N THR A 35 2.10 -2.40 -3.13
CA THR A 35 1.95 -1.36 -2.09
C THR A 35 0.97 -1.76 -0.98
N SER A 36 0.32 -2.92 -1.08
CA SER A 36 -0.73 -3.35 -0.16
C SER A 36 -0.61 -4.83 0.20
N VAL A 37 -0.94 -5.15 1.46
CA VAL A 37 -0.97 -6.50 2.06
C VAL A 37 -2.42 -7.02 2.10
N SER A 38 -3.30 -6.58 1.22
CA SER A 38 -4.75 -6.86 1.25
C SER A 38 -5.16 -8.20 0.61
N ALA A 39 -4.22 -9.12 0.36
CA ALA A 39 -4.56 -10.44 -0.17
C ALA A 39 -5.31 -11.29 0.88
N GLU A 40 -6.44 -11.87 0.48
CA GLU A 40 -7.20 -12.79 1.33
C GLU A 40 -6.62 -14.20 1.28
N VAL A 41 -6.49 -14.81 2.46
CA VAL A 41 -6.14 -16.23 2.61
C VAL A 41 -7.42 -16.97 2.98
N TYR A 42 -7.79 -17.97 2.20
CA TYR A 42 -8.95 -18.82 2.47
C TYR A 42 -8.54 -20.07 3.26
N GLY A 43 -9.47 -20.60 4.05
CA GLY A 43 -9.31 -21.84 4.79
C GLY A 43 -8.99 -21.68 6.28
N ILE A 44 -8.42 -22.75 6.87
CA ILE A 44 -8.20 -22.87 8.33
C ILE A 44 -7.32 -21.75 8.93
N HIS A 45 -6.48 -21.13 8.13
CA HIS A 45 -5.60 -20.03 8.55
C HIS A 45 -6.30 -18.68 8.71
N ASN A 46 -7.57 -18.57 8.31
CA ASN A 46 -8.40 -17.37 8.51
C ASN A 46 -9.26 -17.41 9.78
N ILE A 47 -9.25 -18.52 10.51
CA ILE A 47 -9.99 -18.64 11.77
C ILE A 47 -9.26 -17.81 12.84
N LYS A 48 -9.90 -16.75 13.32
CA LYS A 48 -9.38 -15.95 14.44
C LYS A 48 -9.42 -16.77 15.72
N LYS A 49 -8.26 -17.21 16.18
CA LYS A 49 -8.06 -17.78 17.51
C LYS A 49 -7.64 -16.69 18.49
N PRO A 50 -7.84 -16.87 19.81
CA PRO A 50 -7.25 -15.97 20.80
C PRO A 50 -5.74 -15.90 20.56
N PHE A 51 -5.24 -14.72 20.17
CA PHE A 51 -3.84 -14.51 19.84
C PHE A 51 -3.13 -13.81 21.00
N VAL A 52 -2.07 -14.43 21.49
CA VAL A 52 -1.17 -13.84 22.47
C VAL A 52 0.18 -13.63 21.78
N PRO A 53 0.60 -12.39 21.54
CA PRO A 53 1.88 -12.12 20.90
C PRO A 53 3.03 -12.73 21.69
N ARG A 54 3.96 -13.35 20.98
CA ARG A 54 5.22 -13.80 21.59
C ARG A 54 6.06 -12.57 21.91
N VAL A 55 6.70 -12.56 23.07
CA VAL A 55 7.63 -11.50 23.46
C VAL A 55 9.03 -12.12 23.57
N ILE A 56 9.89 -11.74 22.65
CA ILE A 56 11.29 -12.17 22.61
C ILE A 56 12.14 -10.98 23.06
N PRO A 57 12.86 -11.09 24.20
CA PRO A 57 13.65 -9.99 24.72
C PRO A 57 14.67 -9.47 23.71
N LYS A 58 14.79 -8.15 23.58
CA LYS A 58 15.74 -7.45 22.72
C LYS A 58 16.35 -6.27 23.46
N ASN A 59 17.59 -5.94 23.13
CA ASN A 59 18.18 -4.72 23.64
C ASN A 59 17.70 -3.47 22.85
N GLU A 60 17.94 -2.30 23.39
CA GLU A 60 17.49 -1.03 22.78
C GLU A 60 18.04 -0.80 21.38
N GLU A 61 19.29 -1.22 21.12
CA GLU A 61 19.91 -1.11 19.80
C GLU A 61 19.23 -2.00 18.76
N GLN A 62 18.87 -3.25 19.15
CA GLN A 62 18.09 -4.16 18.30
C GLN A 62 16.72 -3.58 18.00
N ILE A 63 16.01 -3.07 19.00
CA ILE A 63 14.70 -2.45 18.85
C ILE A 63 14.77 -1.27 17.86
N ALA A 64 15.75 -0.38 18.04
CA ALA A 64 15.92 0.76 17.14
C ALA A 64 16.21 0.33 15.69
N ARG A 65 17.10 -0.65 15.50
CA ARG A 65 17.39 -1.20 14.17
C ARG A 65 16.18 -1.85 13.52
N ILE A 66 15.46 -2.70 14.25
CA ILE A 66 14.26 -3.36 13.73
C ILE A 66 13.21 -2.29 13.32
N LYS A 67 13.01 -1.28 14.16
CA LYS A 67 12.10 -0.18 13.87
C LYS A 67 12.46 0.53 12.57
N ASP A 68 13.75 0.88 12.39
CA ASP A 68 14.25 1.52 11.17
C ASP A 68 13.99 0.62 9.93
N ARG A 69 14.29 -0.68 10.04
CA ARG A 69 14.05 -1.65 8.96
C ARG A 69 12.55 -1.84 8.65
N CYS A 70 11.71 -1.86 9.66
CA CYS A 70 10.26 -1.92 9.49
C CYS A 70 9.72 -0.70 8.72
N MET A 71 10.23 0.49 9.02
CA MET A 71 9.82 1.72 8.33
C MET A 71 10.24 1.77 6.85
N GLN A 72 11.30 1.05 6.48
CA GLN A 72 11.74 0.89 5.09
C GLN A 72 10.91 -0.16 4.33
N SER A 73 10.33 -1.14 5.03
CA SER A 73 9.56 -2.21 4.43
C SER A 73 8.11 -1.80 4.17
N PHE A 74 7.63 -2.02 2.95
CA PHE A 74 6.24 -1.72 2.56
C PHE A 74 5.19 -2.49 3.39
N ILE A 75 5.56 -3.63 3.98
CA ILE A 75 4.66 -4.46 4.78
C ILE A 75 4.40 -3.82 6.15
N PHE A 76 5.43 -3.25 6.76
CA PHE A 76 5.39 -2.79 8.15
C PHE A 76 5.23 -1.28 8.31
N ASN A 77 5.58 -0.47 7.29
CA ASN A 77 5.57 1.00 7.36
C ASN A 77 4.16 1.60 7.56
N SER A 78 3.12 0.79 7.47
CA SER A 78 1.73 1.21 7.65
C SER A 78 1.17 0.87 9.03
N LEU A 79 1.93 0.21 9.89
CA LEU A 79 1.51 -0.16 11.24
C LEU A 79 1.50 1.07 12.15
N GLU A 80 0.53 1.12 13.07
CA GLU A 80 0.51 2.09 14.16
C GLU A 80 1.57 1.71 15.22
N ASP A 81 2.00 2.69 16.05
CA ASP A 81 3.07 2.48 17.04
C ASP A 81 2.83 1.29 17.98
N LYS A 82 1.58 1.04 18.35
CA LYS A 82 1.18 -0.10 19.20
C LYS A 82 1.37 -1.45 18.50
N GLU A 83 0.96 -1.51 17.25
CA GLU A 83 1.06 -2.71 16.40
C GLU A 83 2.52 -2.97 16.04
N LEU A 84 3.24 -1.91 15.66
CA LEU A 84 4.67 -1.97 15.36
C LEU A 84 5.47 -2.48 16.57
N LYS A 85 5.17 -1.98 17.78
CA LYS A 85 5.82 -2.47 19.00
C LYS A 85 5.58 -3.97 19.18
N THR A 86 4.35 -4.44 19.04
CA THR A 86 4.01 -5.86 19.17
C THR A 86 4.75 -6.73 18.14
N VAL A 87 4.85 -6.26 16.90
CA VAL A 87 5.60 -6.94 15.85
C VAL A 87 7.09 -6.97 16.19
N ILE A 88 7.67 -5.85 16.64
CA ILE A 88 9.08 -5.78 17.06
C ILE A 88 9.34 -6.77 18.19
N ASP A 89 8.48 -6.82 19.19
CA ASP A 89 8.60 -7.74 20.33
C ASP A 89 8.54 -9.21 19.88
N SER A 90 7.81 -9.52 18.81
CA SER A 90 7.61 -10.88 18.30
C SER A 90 8.69 -11.36 17.32
N PHE A 91 9.51 -10.49 16.78
CA PHE A 91 10.60 -10.89 15.88
C PHE A 91 11.64 -11.77 16.57
N GLU A 92 12.08 -12.83 15.88
CA GLU A 92 13.18 -13.69 16.27
C GLU A 92 14.41 -13.46 15.38
N GLU A 93 15.59 -13.28 15.98
CA GLU A 93 16.85 -13.14 15.22
C GLU A 93 17.27 -14.48 14.62
N LYS A 94 17.56 -14.49 13.32
CA LYS A 94 18.14 -15.64 12.61
C LYS A 94 19.39 -15.20 11.86
N ARG A 95 20.45 -15.97 11.98
CA ARG A 95 21.74 -15.73 11.32
C ARG A 95 22.03 -16.81 10.31
N TYR A 96 22.53 -16.39 9.16
CA TYR A 96 22.87 -17.25 8.05
C TYR A 96 24.26 -16.91 7.54
N THR A 97 25.04 -17.92 7.20
CA THR A 97 26.37 -17.75 6.56
C THR A 97 26.21 -17.71 5.04
N ALA A 98 27.18 -17.10 4.37
CA ALA A 98 27.20 -17.03 2.91
C ALA A 98 27.02 -18.40 2.26
N GLY A 99 26.17 -18.49 1.24
CA GLY A 99 25.79 -19.71 0.54
C GLY A 99 24.66 -20.52 1.19
N GLN A 100 24.29 -20.24 2.44
CA GLN A 100 23.27 -20.98 3.16
C GLN A 100 21.85 -20.65 2.64
N PRO A 101 20.99 -21.65 2.34
CA PRO A 101 19.60 -21.40 1.97
C PRO A 101 18.79 -20.94 3.19
N VAL A 102 17.97 -19.91 3.01
CA VAL A 102 17.02 -19.40 4.01
C VAL A 102 15.65 -19.99 3.79
N ILE A 103 15.21 -20.01 2.53
CA ILE A 103 13.98 -20.67 2.09
C ILE A 103 14.24 -21.40 0.77
N THR A 104 13.54 -22.52 0.56
CA THR A 104 13.65 -23.33 -0.65
C THR A 104 12.33 -23.33 -1.40
N GLN A 105 12.38 -23.14 -2.72
CA GLN A 105 11.19 -23.21 -3.57
C GLN A 105 10.43 -24.51 -3.40
N GLY A 106 9.11 -24.43 -3.24
CA GLY A 106 8.23 -25.58 -3.07
C GLY A 106 8.02 -26.05 -1.64
N GLU A 107 8.84 -25.62 -0.68
CA GLU A 107 8.62 -25.92 0.75
C GLU A 107 7.41 -25.15 1.31
N GLU A 108 6.80 -25.68 2.35
CA GLU A 108 5.82 -24.94 3.14
C GLU A 108 6.50 -23.78 3.88
N GLY A 109 5.80 -22.67 4.03
CA GLY A 109 6.37 -21.48 4.63
C GLY A 109 5.49 -20.84 5.68
N ASP A 110 5.97 -20.83 6.93
CA ASP A 110 5.25 -20.26 8.08
C ASP A 110 5.88 -18.98 8.64
N VAL A 111 6.94 -18.49 8.00
CA VAL A 111 7.73 -17.38 8.49
C VAL A 111 7.95 -16.35 7.37
N LEU A 112 7.83 -15.09 7.72
CA LEU A 112 8.28 -13.95 6.93
C LEU A 112 9.62 -13.46 7.49
N TYR A 113 10.50 -13.04 6.61
CA TYR A 113 11.81 -12.51 6.99
C TYR A 113 11.95 -11.04 6.59
N LEU A 114 12.52 -10.24 7.50
CA LEU A 114 12.96 -8.87 7.27
C LEU A 114 14.49 -8.84 7.34
N VAL A 115 15.15 -8.29 6.34
CA VAL A 115 16.62 -8.25 6.26
C VAL A 115 17.14 -7.15 7.18
N ASP A 116 17.94 -7.52 8.20
CA ASP A 116 18.66 -6.57 9.07
C ASP A 116 20.00 -6.17 8.44
N SER A 117 20.78 -7.19 8.05
CA SER A 117 22.10 -7.00 7.43
C SER A 117 22.43 -8.13 6.47
N GLY A 118 23.37 -7.87 5.56
CA GLY A 118 23.77 -8.81 4.52
C GLY A 118 22.92 -8.70 3.25
N GLU A 119 23.25 -9.53 2.26
CA GLU A 119 22.60 -9.61 0.96
C GLU A 119 22.12 -11.05 0.71
N LEU A 120 20.96 -11.20 0.08
CA LEU A 120 20.38 -12.52 -0.23
C LEU A 120 19.92 -12.57 -1.68
N ASP A 121 20.36 -13.59 -2.42
CA ASP A 121 19.97 -13.81 -3.80
C ASP A 121 18.71 -14.67 -3.89
N CYS A 122 17.79 -14.23 -4.72
CA CYS A 122 16.53 -14.91 -5.03
C CYS A 122 16.61 -15.57 -6.39
N GLU A 123 16.39 -16.87 -6.41
CA GLU A 123 16.41 -17.71 -7.62
C GLU A 123 15.10 -18.48 -7.75
N LYS A 124 14.66 -18.72 -8.97
CA LYS A 124 13.44 -19.49 -9.25
C LYS A 124 13.66 -20.48 -10.40
N VAL A 125 13.20 -21.70 -10.21
CA VAL A 125 13.05 -22.70 -11.26
C VAL A 125 11.63 -22.59 -11.82
N PHE A 126 11.48 -22.27 -13.12
CA PHE A 126 10.18 -22.07 -13.75
C PHE A 126 9.56 -23.37 -14.25
N LYS A 127 10.39 -24.32 -14.72
CA LYS A 127 9.96 -25.65 -15.15
C LYS A 127 10.86 -26.69 -14.51
N SER A 128 10.30 -27.84 -14.17
CA SER A 128 11.07 -28.96 -13.62
C SER A 128 12.19 -29.34 -14.61
N GLY A 129 13.43 -29.35 -14.11
CA GLY A 129 14.64 -29.65 -14.89
C GLY A 129 15.38 -28.40 -15.44
N ASP A 130 14.80 -27.21 -15.36
CA ASP A 130 15.49 -25.98 -15.76
C ASP A 130 16.54 -25.58 -14.69
N THR A 131 17.56 -24.85 -15.14
CA THR A 131 18.51 -24.18 -14.23
C THR A 131 17.80 -23.04 -13.48
N PRO A 132 18.12 -22.82 -12.21
CA PRO A 132 17.58 -21.68 -11.46
C PRO A 132 17.87 -20.35 -12.16
N THR A 133 16.85 -19.53 -12.30
CA THR A 133 16.95 -18.18 -12.86
C THR A 133 17.05 -17.17 -11.73
N TYR A 134 18.08 -16.35 -11.73
CA TYR A 134 18.23 -15.24 -10.81
C TYR A 134 17.12 -14.21 -11.04
N LEU A 135 16.47 -13.74 -9.94
CA LEU A 135 15.40 -12.76 -9.99
C LEU A 135 15.85 -11.40 -9.45
N LYS A 136 16.42 -11.38 -8.25
CA LYS A 136 16.87 -10.17 -7.56
C LYS A 136 17.75 -10.49 -6.36
N THR A 137 18.44 -9.48 -5.86
CA THR A 137 19.09 -9.51 -4.53
C THR A 137 18.23 -8.72 -3.55
N TYR A 138 17.97 -9.29 -2.38
CA TYR A 138 17.35 -8.61 -1.24
C TYR A 138 18.41 -7.89 -0.42
N MET A 139 18.12 -6.64 -0.07
CA MET A 139 18.98 -5.73 0.68
C MET A 139 18.42 -5.46 2.08
N PRO A 140 19.18 -4.91 3.02
CA PRO A 140 18.69 -4.48 4.33
C PRO A 140 17.47 -3.57 4.22
N GLY A 141 16.43 -3.84 5.04
CA GLY A 141 15.13 -3.17 5.01
C GLY A 141 14.09 -3.81 4.08
N GLU A 142 14.50 -4.71 3.19
CA GLU A 142 13.54 -5.48 2.38
C GLU A 142 13.06 -6.72 3.13
N SER A 143 11.85 -7.18 2.79
CA SER A 143 11.24 -8.37 3.37
C SER A 143 10.87 -9.39 2.29
N PHE A 144 10.82 -10.68 2.67
CA PHE A 144 10.46 -11.76 1.78
C PHE A 144 9.77 -12.92 2.52
N GLY A 145 9.16 -13.82 1.75
CA GLY A 145 8.44 -14.96 2.28
C GLY A 145 6.97 -14.68 2.59
N GLU A 146 6.48 -13.48 2.37
CA GLU A 146 5.10 -13.03 2.59
C GLU A 146 4.10 -13.77 1.71
N LEU A 147 4.51 -14.19 0.50
CA LEU A 147 3.60 -14.86 -0.45
C LEU A 147 3.05 -16.18 0.10
N ALA A 148 3.89 -16.94 0.79
CA ALA A 148 3.45 -18.18 1.43
C ALA A 148 2.44 -17.93 2.56
N LEU A 149 2.58 -16.81 3.28
CA LEU A 149 1.67 -16.44 4.36
C LEU A 149 0.36 -15.88 3.83
N LEU A 150 0.43 -15.03 2.79
CA LEU A 150 -0.74 -14.36 2.20
C LEU A 150 -1.64 -15.32 1.42
N TYR A 151 -1.05 -16.23 0.66
CA TYR A 151 -1.79 -17.10 -0.27
C TYR A 151 -1.88 -18.54 0.18
N ASN A 152 -1.33 -18.87 1.37
CA ASN A 152 -1.22 -20.24 1.85
C ASN A 152 -0.63 -21.20 0.81
N ALA A 153 0.37 -20.71 0.08
CA ALA A 153 1.02 -21.44 -1.01
C ALA A 153 2.45 -21.82 -0.63
N PRO A 154 3.02 -22.86 -1.26
CA PRO A 154 4.44 -23.18 -1.10
C PRO A 154 5.35 -21.98 -1.46
N ARG A 155 6.58 -21.99 -0.98
CA ARG A 155 7.59 -20.98 -1.29
C ARG A 155 7.75 -20.81 -2.80
N ALA A 156 7.59 -19.60 -3.29
CA ALA A 156 7.56 -19.30 -4.72
C ALA A 156 8.96 -19.30 -5.37
N ALA A 157 10.02 -19.18 -4.57
CA ALA A 157 11.42 -19.12 -4.99
C ALA A 157 12.35 -19.60 -3.89
N THR A 158 13.59 -19.90 -4.24
CA THR A 158 14.69 -20.18 -3.31
C THR A 158 15.42 -18.88 -3.01
N ILE A 159 15.72 -18.63 -1.73
CA ILE A 159 16.52 -17.48 -1.29
C ILE A 159 17.70 -18.00 -0.50
N LYS A 160 18.91 -17.58 -0.91
CA LYS A 160 20.20 -17.96 -0.30
C LYS A 160 20.92 -16.71 0.17
N ALA A 161 21.61 -16.84 1.28
CA ALA A 161 22.51 -15.80 1.75
C ALA A 161 23.68 -15.64 0.77
N LYS A 162 23.84 -14.47 0.16
CA LYS A 162 24.98 -14.13 -0.69
C LYS A 162 26.18 -13.74 0.12
N THR A 163 25.96 -13.05 1.23
CA THR A 163 26.93 -12.73 2.29
C THR A 163 26.43 -13.28 3.60
N ASP A 164 27.23 -13.20 4.66
CA ASP A 164 26.70 -13.44 6.01
C ASP A 164 25.57 -12.45 6.28
N ALA A 165 24.44 -12.96 6.75
CA ALA A 165 23.22 -12.20 6.89
C ALA A 165 22.54 -12.40 8.24
N THR A 166 21.99 -11.33 8.78
CA THR A 166 21.10 -11.34 9.95
C THR A 166 19.69 -10.98 9.50
N LEU A 167 18.72 -11.78 9.88
CA LEU A 167 17.32 -11.64 9.52
C LEU A 167 16.44 -11.60 10.78
N TRP A 168 15.36 -10.85 10.70
CA TRP A 168 14.27 -10.88 11.69
C TRP A 168 13.15 -11.74 11.15
N ALA A 169 12.85 -12.82 11.84
CA ALA A 169 11.84 -13.80 11.48
C ALA A 169 10.53 -13.51 12.21
N LEU A 170 9.41 -13.38 11.49
CA LEU A 170 8.07 -13.21 12.02
C LEU A 170 7.21 -14.40 11.66
N ASP A 171 6.57 -15.03 12.64
CA ASP A 171 5.71 -16.19 12.43
C ASP A 171 4.37 -15.82 11.76
N ARG A 172 3.69 -16.82 11.19
CA ARG A 172 2.40 -16.70 10.52
C ARG A 172 1.30 -16.14 11.44
N GLU A 173 1.29 -16.54 12.71
CA GLU A 173 0.25 -16.09 13.63
C GLU A 173 0.36 -14.59 13.90
N CYS A 174 1.55 -14.10 14.20
CA CYS A 174 1.78 -12.68 14.39
C CYS A 174 1.51 -11.88 13.10
N PHE A 175 1.97 -12.37 11.95
CA PHE A 175 1.72 -11.75 10.66
C PHE A 175 0.21 -11.61 10.39
N ASN A 176 -0.57 -12.69 10.54
CA ASN A 176 -2.00 -12.67 10.25
C ASN A 176 -2.79 -11.80 11.24
N ASN A 177 -2.49 -11.90 12.54
CA ASN A 177 -3.29 -11.22 13.57
C ASN A 177 -2.92 -9.75 13.75
N ILE A 178 -1.73 -9.32 13.35
CA ILE A 178 -1.29 -7.94 13.51
C ILE A 178 -1.14 -7.26 12.16
N VAL A 179 -0.25 -7.76 11.30
CA VAL A 179 0.11 -7.06 10.06
C VAL A 179 -1.06 -7.07 9.07
N LYS A 180 -1.67 -8.23 8.87
CA LYS A 180 -2.83 -8.37 7.97
C LYS A 180 -4.06 -7.64 8.52
N ASP A 181 -4.36 -7.78 9.82
CA ASP A 181 -5.49 -7.11 10.46
C ASP A 181 -5.32 -5.57 10.44
N ALA A 182 -4.10 -5.05 10.67
CA ALA A 182 -3.82 -3.63 10.55
C ALA A 182 -4.06 -3.09 9.14
N ALA A 183 -3.56 -3.83 8.13
CA ALA A 183 -3.79 -3.46 6.72
C ALA A 183 -5.29 -3.47 6.36
N MET A 184 -6.05 -4.45 6.84
CA MET A 184 -7.51 -4.54 6.62
C MET A 184 -8.25 -3.37 7.30
N LYS A 185 -7.96 -3.07 8.56
CA LYS A 185 -8.56 -1.94 9.29
C LYS A 185 -8.24 -0.60 8.63
N LYS A 186 -7.00 -0.41 8.20
CA LYS A 186 -6.59 0.79 7.47
C LYS A 186 -7.36 0.94 6.17
N ARG A 187 -7.47 -0.13 5.39
CA ARG A 187 -8.26 -0.15 4.15
C ARG A 187 -9.72 0.17 4.42
N GLU A 188 -10.35 -0.47 5.40
CA GLU A 188 -11.74 -0.20 5.80
C GLU A 188 -11.93 1.27 6.22
N LYS A 189 -10.99 1.83 7.00
CA LYS A 189 -11.00 3.24 7.35
C LYS A 189 -10.95 4.13 6.11
N TYR A 190 -10.06 3.86 5.16
CA TYR A 190 -9.95 4.63 3.93
C TYR A 190 -11.22 4.48 3.06
N GLU A 191 -11.77 3.28 2.92
CA GLU A 191 -13.03 3.08 2.22
C GLU A 191 -14.17 3.89 2.85
N ASN A 192 -14.26 3.91 4.18
CA ASN A 192 -15.27 4.69 4.89
C ASN A 192 -15.10 6.20 4.71
N THR A 193 -13.86 6.70 4.61
CA THR A 193 -13.59 8.09 4.26
C THR A 193 -13.95 8.37 2.81
N LEU A 194 -13.49 7.54 1.86
CA LEU A 194 -13.73 7.72 0.43
C LEU A 194 -15.22 7.69 0.07
N LYS A 195 -16.03 6.83 0.69
CA LYS A 195 -17.49 6.77 0.48
C LYS A 195 -18.22 8.08 0.84
N LYS A 196 -17.61 8.92 1.69
CA LYS A 196 -18.14 10.24 2.06
C LYS A 196 -17.73 11.34 1.09
N VAL A 197 -16.67 11.13 0.32
CA VAL A 197 -16.19 12.09 -0.68
C VAL A 197 -17.20 12.15 -1.83
N GLU A 198 -17.77 13.33 -2.08
CA GLU A 198 -18.91 13.54 -3.00
C GLU A 198 -18.65 12.96 -4.40
N ILE A 199 -17.47 13.24 -4.97
CA ILE A 199 -17.12 12.79 -6.33
C ILE A 199 -16.91 11.29 -6.46
N LEU A 200 -16.68 10.58 -5.34
CA LEU A 200 -16.39 9.15 -5.35
C LEU A 200 -17.64 8.28 -5.10
N LYS A 201 -18.79 8.88 -4.85
CA LYS A 201 -20.04 8.16 -4.57
C LYS A 201 -20.53 7.28 -5.72
N SER A 202 -20.13 7.58 -6.94
CA SER A 202 -20.50 6.83 -8.15
C SER A 202 -19.53 5.73 -8.54
N ILE A 203 -18.42 5.59 -7.81
CA ILE A 203 -17.38 4.58 -8.07
C ILE A 203 -17.86 3.22 -7.55
N ASP A 204 -17.59 2.17 -8.32
CA ASP A 204 -17.90 0.81 -7.87
C ASP A 204 -16.97 0.35 -6.71
N PRO A 205 -17.40 -0.66 -5.92
CA PRO A 205 -16.61 -1.13 -4.77
C PRO A 205 -15.23 -1.68 -5.14
N TYR A 206 -15.06 -2.24 -6.33
CA TYR A 206 -13.77 -2.77 -6.79
C TYR A 206 -12.80 -1.63 -7.12
N GLU A 207 -13.25 -0.63 -7.86
CA GLU A 207 -12.46 0.58 -8.17
C GLU A 207 -12.11 1.35 -6.89
N LEU A 208 -13.07 1.47 -5.95
CA LEU A 208 -12.85 2.08 -4.65
C LEU A 208 -11.72 1.36 -3.88
N GLY A 209 -11.72 0.03 -3.90
CA GLY A 209 -10.65 -0.78 -3.33
C GLY A 209 -9.28 -0.49 -3.96
N GLN A 210 -9.22 -0.33 -5.28
CA GLN A 210 -7.97 0.02 -5.97
C GLN A 210 -7.45 1.41 -5.60
N ILE A 211 -8.35 2.36 -5.37
CA ILE A 211 -8.00 3.70 -4.89
C ILE A 211 -7.41 3.58 -3.48
N CYS A 212 -8.07 2.86 -2.57
CA CYS A 212 -7.57 2.62 -1.21
C CYS A 212 -6.15 2.06 -1.20
N ASP A 213 -5.86 1.11 -2.08
CA ASP A 213 -4.54 0.48 -2.19
C ASP A 213 -3.44 1.42 -2.71
N ALA A 214 -3.82 2.47 -3.45
CA ALA A 214 -2.90 3.45 -4.01
C ALA A 214 -2.68 4.67 -3.09
N LEU A 215 -3.56 4.88 -2.10
CA LEU A 215 -3.49 6.02 -1.19
C LEU A 215 -2.29 5.91 -0.24
N LYS A 216 -1.64 7.07 -0.03
CA LYS A 216 -0.59 7.25 0.98
C LYS A 216 -1.09 8.26 2.03
N SER A 217 -0.92 7.94 3.31
CA SER A 217 -1.23 8.87 4.39
C SER A 217 -0.06 9.81 4.63
N VAL A 218 -0.33 11.10 4.72
CA VAL A 218 0.65 12.15 5.04
C VAL A 218 0.08 13.02 6.14
N ILE A 219 0.91 13.40 7.10
CA ILE A 219 0.53 14.24 8.23
C ILE A 219 1.20 15.59 8.08
N TYR A 220 0.43 16.66 8.28
CA TYR A 220 0.89 18.03 8.36
C TYR A 220 0.50 18.63 9.69
N LYS A 221 1.39 19.42 10.28
CA LYS A 221 1.12 20.14 11.52
C LYS A 221 0.36 21.44 11.25
N ALA A 222 -0.35 21.93 12.27
CA ALA A 222 -1.00 23.23 12.21
C ALA A 222 -0.01 24.32 11.78
N GLY A 223 -0.39 25.14 10.80
CA GLY A 223 0.44 26.19 10.20
C GLY A 223 1.34 25.74 9.04
N GLU A 224 1.47 24.44 8.77
CA GLU A 224 2.28 23.96 7.66
C GLU A 224 1.58 24.17 6.30
N VAL A 225 2.39 24.53 5.29
CA VAL A 225 1.93 24.68 3.92
C VAL A 225 1.89 23.31 3.24
N ILE A 226 0.70 22.87 2.84
CA ILE A 226 0.47 21.59 2.14
C ILE A 226 0.74 21.77 0.64
N ILE A 227 0.24 22.85 0.07
CA ILE A 227 0.40 23.23 -1.34
C ILE A 227 0.77 24.70 -1.39
N LYS A 228 1.71 25.07 -2.26
CA LYS A 228 2.07 26.46 -2.50
C LYS A 228 1.57 26.92 -3.88
N GLN A 229 0.97 28.11 -3.94
CA GLN A 229 0.52 28.73 -5.20
C GLN A 229 1.67 28.85 -6.19
N ASN A 230 1.40 28.61 -7.46
CA ASN A 230 2.31 28.63 -8.59
C ASN A 230 3.33 27.47 -8.65
N ASP A 231 3.40 26.59 -7.64
CA ASP A 231 4.23 25.41 -7.73
C ASP A 231 3.68 24.40 -8.78
N THR A 232 4.55 23.58 -9.34
CA THR A 232 4.11 22.42 -10.11
C THR A 232 3.47 21.39 -9.17
N GLY A 233 2.37 20.78 -9.59
CA GLY A 233 1.62 19.89 -8.70
C GLY A 233 1.36 18.51 -9.30
N ASP A 234 1.89 17.47 -8.66
CA ASP A 234 1.75 16.07 -9.08
C ASP A 234 0.98 15.20 -8.09
N ILE A 235 0.41 15.80 -7.04
CA ILE A 235 -0.28 15.07 -5.97
C ILE A 235 -1.69 15.65 -5.80
N PHE A 236 -2.66 14.74 -5.71
CA PHE A 236 -4.04 14.96 -5.30
C PHE A 236 -4.19 14.60 -3.83
N TYR A 237 -4.95 15.37 -3.09
CA TYR A 237 -5.17 15.17 -1.66
C TYR A 237 -6.64 15.09 -1.30
N ILE A 238 -6.97 14.20 -0.36
CA ILE A 238 -8.24 14.13 0.35
C ILE A 238 -7.97 14.38 1.82
N LEU A 239 -8.71 15.28 2.45
CA LEU A 239 -8.58 15.58 3.87
C LEU A 239 -9.34 14.53 4.68
N ASP A 240 -8.60 13.63 5.34
CA ASP A 240 -9.17 12.59 6.20
C ASP A 240 -9.53 13.14 7.58
N GLU A 241 -8.59 13.85 8.21
CA GLU A 241 -8.80 14.48 9.52
C GLU A 241 -8.16 15.87 9.57
N GLY A 242 -8.77 16.79 10.31
CA GLY A 242 -8.28 18.15 10.50
C GLY A 242 -9.08 19.19 9.71
N LYS A 243 -8.52 20.40 9.62
CA LYS A 243 -9.04 21.53 8.86
C LYS A 243 -7.90 22.23 8.14
N ALA A 244 -8.17 22.73 6.96
CA ALA A 244 -7.24 23.50 6.15
C ALA A 244 -8.00 24.60 5.41
N HIS A 245 -7.29 25.63 4.95
CA HIS A 245 -7.88 26.66 4.09
C HIS A 245 -6.99 26.94 2.88
N ALA A 246 -7.60 27.46 1.83
CA ALA A 246 -6.90 27.92 0.64
C ALA A 246 -6.79 29.45 0.65
N GLU A 247 -5.56 29.94 0.46
CA GLU A 247 -5.27 31.35 0.25
C GLU A 247 -4.77 31.59 -1.16
N LYS A 248 -5.18 32.72 -1.75
CA LYS A 248 -4.74 33.14 -3.09
C LYS A 248 -4.26 34.57 -3.09
N VAL A 249 -3.11 34.77 -3.71
CA VAL A 249 -2.62 36.09 -4.11
C VAL A 249 -3.13 36.37 -5.51
N PHE A 250 -3.99 37.37 -5.68
CA PHE A 250 -4.59 37.74 -6.97
C PHE A 250 -3.73 38.71 -7.76
N GLU A 251 -2.99 39.57 -7.07
CA GLU A 251 -2.09 40.59 -7.66
C GLU A 251 -0.79 40.61 -6.87
N ASP A 252 0.33 40.65 -7.57
CA ASP A 252 1.65 40.71 -6.95
C ASP A 252 1.77 41.91 -5.98
N GLY A 253 2.25 41.62 -4.76
CA GLY A 253 2.39 42.62 -3.71
C GLY A 253 1.15 42.91 -2.87
N LYS A 254 0.01 42.27 -3.18
CA LYS A 254 -1.18 42.29 -2.31
C LYS A 254 -1.20 41.10 -1.34
N PRO A 255 -1.85 41.26 -0.16
CA PRO A 255 -2.00 40.17 0.78
C PRO A 255 -2.84 39.03 0.18
N ALA A 256 -2.51 37.80 0.56
CA ALA A 256 -3.29 36.62 0.24
C ALA A 256 -4.71 36.74 0.84
N GLN A 257 -5.70 36.24 0.14
CA GLN A 257 -7.09 36.20 0.59
C GLN A 257 -7.54 34.76 0.74
N ASN A 258 -8.23 34.45 1.84
CA ASN A 258 -8.88 33.15 2.00
C ASN A 258 -9.99 33.00 0.94
N VAL A 259 -9.89 31.95 0.14
CA VAL A 259 -10.82 31.66 -0.94
C VAL A 259 -11.69 30.43 -0.68
N LYS A 260 -11.25 29.53 0.22
CA LYS A 260 -12.03 28.34 0.58
C LYS A 260 -11.49 27.69 1.85
N ASP A 261 -12.39 27.21 2.71
CA ASP A 261 -12.11 26.35 3.84
C ASP A 261 -12.36 24.88 3.46
N TYR A 262 -11.55 23.98 4.01
CA TYR A 262 -11.63 22.53 3.80
C TYR A 262 -11.83 21.82 5.13
N GLY A 263 -12.77 20.85 5.13
CA GLY A 263 -13.03 19.95 6.24
C GLY A 263 -12.80 18.48 5.87
N SER A 264 -13.06 17.59 6.79
CA SER A 264 -12.94 16.14 6.55
C SER A 264 -13.80 15.71 5.35
N CYS A 265 -13.23 14.83 4.51
CA CYS A 265 -13.76 14.34 3.24
C CYS A 265 -13.77 15.36 2.08
N ASP A 266 -13.27 16.57 2.28
CA ASP A 266 -12.97 17.47 1.18
C ASP A 266 -11.68 17.05 0.44
N TYR A 267 -11.54 17.52 -0.79
CA TYR A 267 -10.37 17.23 -1.62
C TYR A 267 -9.83 18.50 -2.28
N PHE A 268 -8.56 18.47 -2.67
CA PHE A 268 -7.89 19.57 -3.35
C PHE A 268 -6.66 19.10 -4.15
N GLY A 269 -6.17 20.01 -5.02
CA GLY A 269 -5.00 19.76 -5.85
C GLY A 269 -5.32 19.09 -7.18
N GLU A 270 -6.59 18.78 -7.47
CA GLU A 270 -7.08 18.20 -8.72
C GLU A 270 -6.85 19.10 -9.93
N LEU A 271 -6.96 20.44 -9.76
CA LEU A 271 -6.88 21.41 -10.88
C LEU A 271 -5.56 21.31 -11.64
N ALA A 272 -4.45 21.23 -10.91
CA ALA A 272 -3.12 21.11 -11.49
C ALA A 272 -2.95 19.77 -12.25
N LEU A 273 -3.62 18.71 -11.80
CA LEU A 273 -3.56 17.38 -12.43
C LEU A 273 -4.42 17.30 -13.69
N LEU A 274 -5.62 17.91 -13.65
CA LEU A 274 -6.57 17.92 -14.76
C LEU A 274 -6.11 18.82 -15.92
N LYS A 275 -5.69 20.04 -15.58
CA LYS A 275 -5.36 21.07 -16.58
C LYS A 275 -3.89 21.11 -16.95
N GLY A 276 -3.00 20.49 -16.15
CA GLY A 276 -1.55 20.62 -16.31
C GLY A 276 -1.02 22.03 -15.98
N GLU A 277 -1.81 22.81 -15.24
CA GLU A 277 -1.47 24.17 -14.81
C GLU A 277 -0.74 24.15 -13.45
N PRO A 278 -0.01 25.23 -13.09
CA PRO A 278 0.51 25.41 -11.74
C PRO A 278 -0.61 25.42 -10.68
N ARG A 279 -0.23 25.24 -9.42
CA ARG A 279 -1.16 25.27 -8.27
C ARG A 279 -1.87 26.63 -8.20
N ALA A 280 -3.20 26.60 -8.16
CA ALA A 280 -4.04 27.79 -8.24
C ALA A 280 -4.07 28.64 -6.96
N ALA A 281 -3.75 28.03 -5.81
CA ALA A 281 -3.76 28.66 -4.48
C ALA A 281 -2.77 27.96 -3.55
N THR A 282 -2.42 28.62 -2.46
CA THR A 282 -1.68 28.04 -1.32
C THR A 282 -2.69 27.40 -0.37
N ILE A 283 -2.41 26.18 0.10
CA ILE A 283 -3.25 25.48 1.09
C ILE A 283 -2.44 25.30 2.35
N ILE A 284 -3.01 25.72 3.47
CA ILE A 284 -2.39 25.74 4.80
C ILE A 284 -3.24 24.91 5.75
N ALA A 285 -2.58 24.12 6.58
CA ALA A 285 -3.23 23.35 7.62
C ALA A 285 -3.62 24.25 8.81
N ASP A 286 -4.90 24.35 9.15
CA ASP A 286 -5.37 25.12 10.33
C ASP A 286 -5.17 24.36 11.63
N THR A 287 -5.28 23.04 11.55
CA THR A 287 -5.05 22.10 12.64
C THR A 287 -4.05 21.04 12.19
N ASP A 288 -3.63 20.15 13.08
CA ASP A 288 -2.96 18.93 12.64
C ASP A 288 -3.87 18.20 11.66
N CYS A 289 -3.36 17.96 10.45
CA CYS A 289 -4.12 17.37 9.35
C CYS A 289 -3.53 16.02 8.97
N ARG A 290 -4.41 15.02 8.79
CA ARG A 290 -4.07 13.78 8.08
C ARG A 290 -4.70 13.83 6.71
N LEU A 291 -3.86 13.71 5.68
CA LEU A 291 -4.25 13.72 4.28
C LEU A 291 -4.03 12.33 3.66
N LEU A 292 -4.92 11.95 2.77
CA LEU A 292 -4.75 10.82 1.87
C LEU A 292 -4.30 11.38 0.52
N SER A 293 -3.13 10.96 0.07
CA SER A 293 -2.50 11.48 -1.15
C SER A 293 -2.46 10.44 -2.26
N LEU A 294 -2.65 10.90 -3.49
CA LEU A 294 -2.59 10.10 -4.70
C LEU A 294 -1.67 10.82 -5.70
N ASP A 295 -0.66 10.13 -6.23
CA ASP A 295 0.21 10.70 -7.25
C ASP A 295 -0.49 10.82 -8.61
N ARG A 296 0.08 11.64 -9.54
CA ARG A 296 -0.47 11.91 -10.87
C ARG A 296 -0.78 10.64 -11.68
N MET A 297 0.09 9.64 -11.60
CA MET A 297 -0.09 8.40 -12.38
C MET A 297 -1.26 7.58 -11.85
N ALA A 298 -1.34 7.43 -10.53
CA ALA A 298 -2.45 6.75 -9.87
C ALA A 298 -3.76 7.55 -10.06
N PHE A 299 -3.74 8.88 -9.91
CA PHE A 299 -4.87 9.75 -10.16
C PHE A 299 -5.46 9.54 -11.56
N LYS A 300 -4.65 9.67 -12.63
CA LYS A 300 -5.11 9.47 -14.01
C LYS A 300 -5.63 8.06 -14.27
N ARG A 301 -5.00 7.05 -13.69
CA ARG A 301 -5.41 5.66 -13.88
C ARG A 301 -6.71 5.32 -13.19
N LEU A 302 -6.90 5.80 -11.96
CA LEU A 302 -8.00 5.39 -11.08
C LEU A 302 -9.17 6.39 -11.11
N LEU A 303 -8.90 7.67 -11.25
CA LEU A 303 -9.91 8.73 -11.27
C LEU A 303 -10.14 9.32 -12.66
N GLY A 304 -9.45 8.83 -13.71
CA GLY A 304 -9.68 9.24 -15.09
C GLY A 304 -11.15 9.18 -15.54
N PRO A 305 -11.91 8.12 -15.20
CA PRO A 305 -13.33 8.04 -15.51
C PRO A 305 -14.18 9.17 -14.89
N LEU A 306 -13.70 9.78 -13.80
CA LEU A 306 -14.36 10.91 -13.12
C LEU A 306 -13.89 12.29 -13.59
N GLU A 307 -13.01 12.35 -14.59
CA GLU A 307 -12.41 13.61 -15.06
C GLU A 307 -13.48 14.64 -15.42
N ASN A 308 -14.57 14.24 -16.08
CA ASN A 308 -15.68 15.12 -16.43
C ASN A 308 -16.42 15.68 -15.19
N ILE A 309 -16.53 14.89 -14.12
CA ILE A 309 -17.17 15.34 -12.87
C ILE A 309 -16.24 16.32 -12.16
N LEU A 310 -14.96 15.99 -12.08
CA LEU A 310 -13.91 16.83 -11.50
C LEU A 310 -13.80 18.16 -12.25
N GLN A 311 -13.86 18.16 -13.59
CA GLN A 311 -13.86 19.38 -14.41
C GLN A 311 -15.08 20.24 -14.11
N ARG A 312 -16.30 19.69 -14.07
CA ARG A 312 -17.51 20.41 -13.71
C ARG A 312 -17.42 21.04 -12.32
N ASN A 313 -16.90 20.31 -11.34
CA ASN A 313 -16.70 20.83 -10.00
C ASN A 313 -15.65 21.94 -9.99
N SER A 314 -14.61 21.82 -10.81
CA SER A 314 -13.57 22.85 -10.95
C SER A 314 -14.12 24.17 -11.50
N GLU A 315 -15.11 24.15 -12.39
CA GLU A 315 -15.77 25.35 -12.92
C GLU A 315 -16.54 26.11 -11.83
N ASN A 316 -17.04 25.43 -10.81
CA ASN A 316 -17.64 26.07 -9.65
C ASN A 316 -16.61 26.86 -8.83
N TYR A 317 -15.35 26.41 -8.77
CA TYR A 317 -14.26 27.17 -8.13
C TYR A 317 -13.91 28.45 -8.89
N VAL A 318 -14.05 28.45 -10.23
CA VAL A 318 -13.77 29.63 -11.05
C VAL A 318 -14.68 30.81 -10.66
N LYS A 319 -15.90 30.54 -10.17
CA LYS A 319 -16.81 31.57 -9.66
C LYS A 319 -16.30 32.23 -8.38
N TYR A 320 -15.60 31.49 -7.53
CA TYR A 320 -15.00 32.02 -6.29
C TYR A 320 -13.62 32.65 -6.52
N MET A 321 -12.95 32.27 -7.62
CA MET A 321 -11.61 32.79 -7.97
C MET A 321 -11.63 34.03 -8.86
N LYS A 322 -12.80 34.47 -9.34
CA LYS A 322 -12.97 35.68 -10.21
C LYS A 322 -13.51 36.91 -9.47
N LYS A 323 -13.54 36.91 -8.14
CA LYS A 323 -13.92 38.12 -7.37
C LYS A 323 -12.75 39.00 -7.04
#